data_a9918061cdcb5fb97f2d79a925afde25
#
_entry.id   a9918061cdcb5fb97f2d79a925afde25
#
_cell.length_a   1.000
_cell.length_b   1.000
_cell.length_c   1.000
_cell.angle_alpha   90.00
_cell.angle_beta   90.00
_cell.angle_gamma   90.00
#
_symmetry.space_group_name_H-M   'P 1'
#
loop_
_entity.id
_entity.type
_entity.pdbx_description
1 polymer ?
#
loop_
_entity_poly.entity_id
_entity_poly.type
_entity_poly.pdbx_seq_one_letter_code
_entity_poly.pdbx_strand_id
1 'polypeptide(L)'
;MFNKVILIGRLGKNAEVKTAQNKKEFVVLNVATSESWKNDKGEYDTRTEWHRVYAWGTLVNFAKTLQKGQLINLEGKIKYRTVEEEVEGTQFKHTIAEIHASSMRRLSKVEAADDPADGAEEDY
;
A
#
# COMPACT_ATOMS: atom_id res chain seq x y z
N MET A 1 -18.93 -5.10 -15.96
CA MET A 1 -17.80 -5.78 -15.31
C MET A 1 -17.32 -4.96 -14.14
N PHE A 2 -16.75 -5.61 -13.14
CA PHE A 2 -16.43 -4.91 -11.89
C PHE A 2 -15.08 -5.37 -11.37
N ASN A 3 -14.24 -4.44 -10.98
CA ASN A 3 -12.92 -4.73 -10.45
C ASN A 3 -12.66 -3.72 -9.35
N LYS A 4 -12.74 -4.16 -8.12
CA LYS A 4 -12.55 -3.24 -6.99
C LYS A 4 -11.82 -3.92 -5.86
N VAL A 5 -10.85 -3.22 -5.31
CA VAL A 5 -10.08 -3.66 -4.16
C VAL A 5 -10.24 -2.60 -3.09
N ILE A 6 -10.48 -3.01 -1.87
CA ILE A 6 -10.56 -2.11 -0.72
C ILE A 6 -9.56 -2.63 0.29
N LEU A 7 -8.64 -1.78 0.71
CA LEU A 7 -7.64 -2.15 1.70
C LEU A 7 -7.62 -1.16 2.84
N ILE A 8 -7.48 -1.69 4.05
CA ILE A 8 -7.15 -0.89 5.21
C ILE A 8 -5.88 -1.50 5.75
N GLY A 9 -4.80 -0.75 5.74
CA GLY A 9 -3.51 -1.28 6.15
C GLY A 9 -2.52 -0.18 6.47
N ARG A 10 -1.32 -0.60 6.87
CA ARG A 10 -0.28 0.35 7.26
C ARG A 10 0.82 0.39 6.23
N LEU A 11 1.40 1.57 6.04
CA LEU A 11 2.52 1.69 5.13
C LEU A 11 3.77 1.08 5.76
N GLY A 12 4.49 0.31 4.97
CA GLY A 12 5.74 -0.29 5.42
C GLY A 12 6.92 0.63 5.28
N LYS A 13 6.79 1.67 4.49
CA LYS A 13 7.83 2.69 4.36
C LYS A 13 7.18 3.96 3.84
N ASN A 14 7.93 5.03 3.83
CA ASN A 14 7.42 6.31 3.34
C ASN A 14 7.04 6.21 1.88
N ALA A 15 6.07 7.00 1.46
CA ALA A 15 5.65 7.05 0.07
C ALA A 15 6.82 7.41 -0.82
N GLU A 16 6.90 6.77 -1.99
CA GLU A 16 7.95 7.06 -2.94
C GLU A 16 7.37 7.76 -4.14
N VAL A 17 7.91 8.91 -4.48
CA VAL A 17 7.46 9.67 -5.64
C VAL A 17 8.35 9.28 -6.81
N LYS A 18 7.74 8.91 -7.91
CA LYS A 18 8.47 8.52 -9.10
C LYS A 18 7.95 9.30 -10.30
N THR A 19 8.73 9.34 -11.36
CA THR A 19 8.36 10.05 -12.57
C THR A 19 8.26 9.05 -13.71
N ALA A 20 7.15 9.08 -14.39
CA ALA A 20 6.93 8.20 -15.55
C ALA A 20 7.61 8.75 -16.79
N GLN A 21 7.63 7.95 -17.86
CA GLN A 21 8.27 8.37 -19.10
C GLN A 21 7.62 9.62 -19.67
N ASN A 22 6.34 9.84 -19.45
CA ASN A 22 5.66 11.03 -19.94
C ASN A 22 5.86 12.20 -18.98
N LYS A 23 6.80 12.10 -18.07
CA LYS A 23 7.17 13.13 -17.10
C LYS A 23 6.10 13.41 -16.07
N LYS A 24 5.08 12.59 -15.96
CA LYS A 24 4.09 12.75 -14.92
C LYS A 24 4.54 12.01 -13.67
N GLU A 25 4.29 12.62 -12.52
CA GLU A 25 4.62 12.00 -11.25
C GLU A 25 3.57 11.00 -10.84
N PHE A 26 4.01 9.97 -10.16
CA PHE A 26 3.10 9.04 -9.52
C PHE A 26 3.76 8.60 -8.21
N VAL A 27 2.97 8.04 -7.32
CA VAL A 27 3.45 7.63 -6.00
C VAL A 27 3.27 6.14 -5.85
N VAL A 28 4.26 5.48 -5.29
CA VAL A 28 4.21 4.05 -5.00
C VAL A 28 4.17 3.89 -3.49
N LEU A 29 3.22 3.10 -3.03
CA LEU A 29 3.07 2.81 -1.61
C LEU A 29 3.15 1.31 -1.40
N ASN A 30 3.78 0.91 -0.30
CA ASN A 30 3.74 -0.49 0.12
C ASN A 30 2.84 -0.57 1.32
N VAL A 31 1.73 -1.27 1.19
CA VAL A 31 0.70 -1.32 2.21
C VAL A 31 0.61 -2.74 2.74
N ALA A 32 0.67 -2.89 4.04
CA ALA A 32 0.60 -4.19 4.69
C ALA A 32 -0.78 -4.40 5.28
N THR A 33 -1.35 -5.56 4.98
CA THR A 33 -2.56 -5.99 5.67
C THR A 33 -2.22 -7.27 6.42
N SER A 34 -2.65 -7.36 7.66
CA SER A 34 -2.30 -8.49 8.50
C SER A 34 -3.53 -9.15 9.04
N GLU A 35 -3.47 -10.45 9.21
CA GLU A 35 -4.52 -11.15 9.90
C GLU A 35 -3.87 -12.09 10.90
N SER A 36 -4.57 -12.33 11.99
CA SER A 36 -4.08 -13.19 13.03
C SER A 36 -5.14 -14.22 13.36
N TRP A 37 -4.73 -15.43 13.68
CA TRP A 37 -5.66 -16.47 14.06
C TRP A 37 -5.03 -17.32 15.15
N LYS A 38 -5.88 -18.06 15.86
CA LYS A 38 -5.40 -18.91 16.92
C LYS A 38 -5.10 -20.27 16.35
N ASN A 39 -3.90 -20.79 16.60
CA ASN A 39 -3.53 -22.07 16.07
C ASN A 39 -3.90 -23.19 17.03
N ASP A 40 -3.56 -24.44 16.65
CA ASP A 40 -3.91 -25.60 17.45
C ASP A 40 -3.28 -25.61 18.83
N LYS A 41 -2.19 -24.88 19.03
CA LYS A 41 -1.52 -24.85 20.30
C LYS A 41 -2.03 -23.72 21.17
N GLY A 42 -3.07 -23.01 20.75
CA GLY A 42 -3.59 -21.89 21.52
C GLY A 42 -2.81 -20.60 21.37
N GLU A 43 -1.84 -20.57 20.47
CA GLU A 43 -1.05 -19.36 20.24
C GLU A 43 -1.57 -18.66 19.01
N TYR A 44 -1.23 -17.37 18.88
CA TYR A 44 -1.68 -16.61 17.72
C TYR A 44 -0.60 -16.60 16.65
N ASP A 45 -0.98 -16.94 15.44
CA ASP A 45 -0.11 -16.78 14.29
C ASP A 45 -0.56 -15.56 13.52
N THR A 46 0.36 -14.87 12.89
CA THR A 46 0.07 -13.67 12.13
C THR A 46 0.63 -13.82 10.72
N ARG A 47 -0.14 -13.39 9.76
CA ARG A 47 0.31 -13.39 8.38
C ARG A 47 0.12 -12.01 7.81
N THR A 48 1.12 -11.49 7.14
CA THR A 48 1.10 -10.17 6.55
C THR A 48 1.22 -10.29 5.04
N GLU A 49 0.33 -9.61 4.34
CA GLU A 49 0.41 -9.51 2.89
C GLU A 49 0.85 -8.10 2.54
N TRP A 50 1.76 -7.99 1.59
CA TRP A 50 2.27 -6.70 1.16
C TRP A 50 1.69 -6.36 -0.19
N HIS A 51 1.08 -5.18 -0.28
CA HIS A 51 0.42 -4.76 -1.51
C HIS A 51 1.14 -3.55 -2.09
N ARG A 52 1.39 -3.60 -3.38
CA ARG A 52 2.02 -2.49 -4.06
C ARG A 52 0.92 -1.64 -4.66
N VAL A 53 0.85 -0.38 -4.24
CA VAL A 53 -0.23 0.51 -4.60
C VAL A 53 0.32 1.70 -5.35
N TYR A 54 -0.35 2.07 -6.43
CA TYR A 54 0.04 3.20 -7.25
C TYR A 54 -1.00 4.29 -7.16
N ALA A 55 -0.57 5.53 -7.02
CA ALA A 55 -1.45 6.69 -6.99
C ALA A 55 -1.03 7.63 -8.11
N TRP A 56 -1.98 8.01 -8.94
CA TRP A 56 -1.75 8.85 -10.08
C TRP A 56 -2.66 10.07 -10.02
N GLY A 57 -2.34 11.09 -10.79
CA GLY A 57 -3.21 12.24 -10.99
C GLY A 57 -3.47 13.02 -9.71
N THR A 58 -4.71 13.27 -9.41
CA THR A 58 -5.06 14.11 -8.29
C THR A 58 -4.73 13.49 -6.95
N LEU A 59 -4.50 12.17 -6.90
CA LEU A 59 -4.14 11.53 -5.65
C LEU A 59 -2.70 11.74 -5.27
N VAL A 60 -1.86 12.17 -6.19
CA VAL A 60 -0.42 12.28 -5.94
C VAL A 60 -0.14 13.23 -4.77
N ASN A 61 -0.81 14.38 -4.74
CA ASN A 61 -0.52 15.35 -3.69
C ASN A 61 -0.81 14.83 -2.30
N PHE A 62 -1.84 14.03 -2.15
CA PHE A 62 -2.13 13.42 -0.86
C PHE A 62 -1.19 12.25 -0.61
N ALA A 63 -1.03 11.38 -1.58
CA ALA A 63 -0.28 10.14 -1.39
C ALA A 63 1.18 10.39 -1.02
N LYS A 64 1.78 11.43 -1.57
CA LYS A 64 3.19 11.68 -1.29
C LYS A 64 3.44 12.15 0.13
N THR A 65 2.39 12.51 0.88
CA THR A 65 2.58 12.90 2.28
C THR A 65 2.55 11.71 3.23
N LEU A 66 2.25 10.53 2.73
CA LEU A 66 2.08 9.37 3.59
C LEU A 66 3.41 8.82 4.07
N GLN A 67 3.47 8.42 5.32
CA GLN A 67 4.70 7.99 5.96
C GLN A 67 4.57 6.61 6.55
N LYS A 68 5.72 5.97 6.74
CA LYS A 68 5.79 4.65 7.31
C LYS A 68 4.96 4.56 8.59
N GLY A 69 4.22 3.49 8.71
CA GLY A 69 3.42 3.21 9.90
C GLY A 69 2.02 3.79 9.90
N GLN A 70 1.73 4.71 9.00
CA GLN A 70 0.40 5.31 8.99
C GLN A 70 -0.64 4.33 8.49
N LEU A 71 -1.83 4.38 9.08
CA LEU A 71 -2.94 3.52 8.70
C LEU A 71 -3.78 4.26 7.67
N ILE A 72 -4.04 3.61 6.57
CA ILE A 72 -4.83 4.22 5.50
C ILE A 72 -5.93 3.29 5.03
N ASN A 73 -6.95 3.88 4.44
CA ASN A 73 -8.02 3.17 3.77
C ASN A 73 -7.93 3.59 2.31
N LEU A 74 -7.89 2.64 1.41
CA LEU A 74 -7.87 2.98 0.00
C LEU A 74 -8.81 2.08 -0.77
N GLU A 75 -9.28 2.59 -1.90
CA GLU A 75 -10.04 1.83 -2.85
C GLU A 75 -9.39 1.97 -4.20
N GLY A 76 -9.45 0.95 -4.98
CA GLY A 76 -8.87 0.98 -6.32
C GLY A 76 -9.22 -0.27 -7.09
N LYS A 77 -8.42 -0.58 -8.06
CA LYS A 77 -8.62 -1.78 -8.85
C LYS A 77 -7.30 -2.52 -8.99
N ILE A 78 -7.39 -3.81 -9.21
CA ILE A 78 -6.20 -4.63 -9.37
C ILE A 78 -5.86 -4.69 -10.84
N LYS A 79 -4.58 -4.55 -11.15
CA LYS A 79 -4.07 -4.71 -12.50
C LYS A 79 -2.88 -5.66 -12.45
N TYR A 80 -2.65 -6.36 -13.53
CA TYR A 80 -1.53 -7.28 -13.61
C TYR A 80 -0.55 -6.76 -14.66
N ARG A 81 0.73 -6.85 -14.34
CA ARG A 81 1.77 -6.41 -15.25
C ARG A 81 2.77 -7.55 -15.42
N THR A 82 3.17 -7.80 -16.64
CA THR A 82 4.16 -8.82 -16.92
C THR A 82 5.54 -8.18 -16.96
N VAL A 83 6.47 -8.75 -16.21
CA VAL A 83 7.84 -8.28 -16.18
C VAL A 83 8.71 -9.41 -16.68
N GLU A 84 9.66 -9.09 -17.54
CA GLU A 84 10.60 -10.08 -18.03
C GLU A 84 11.92 -9.89 -17.32
N GLU A 85 12.52 -11.00 -16.90
CA GLU A 85 13.75 -10.94 -16.19
C GLU A 85 14.68 -11.96 -16.80
N GLU A 86 15.95 -11.62 -16.97
CA GLU A 86 16.93 -12.54 -17.51
C GLU A 86 17.86 -12.97 -16.41
N VAL A 87 17.96 -14.27 -16.18
CA VAL A 87 18.86 -14.81 -15.20
C VAL A 87 19.71 -15.88 -15.89
N GLU A 88 21.02 -15.65 -15.91
CA GLU A 88 21.96 -16.58 -16.53
C GLU A 88 21.58 -16.94 -17.95
N GLY A 89 21.20 -15.99 -18.74
CA GLY A 89 20.87 -16.23 -20.14
C GLY A 89 19.49 -16.78 -20.41
N THR A 90 18.72 -17.03 -19.36
CA THR A 90 17.36 -17.56 -19.51
C THR A 90 16.38 -16.45 -19.16
N GLN A 91 15.39 -16.25 -20.00
CA GLN A 91 14.39 -15.22 -19.71
C GLN A 91 13.21 -15.82 -18.99
N PHE A 92 12.80 -15.15 -17.92
CA PHE A 92 11.63 -15.54 -17.17
C PHE A 92 10.61 -14.43 -17.21
N LYS A 93 9.34 -14.79 -17.28
CA LYS A 93 8.27 -13.84 -17.23
C LYS A 93 7.55 -13.97 -15.90
N HIS A 94 7.34 -12.84 -15.25
CA HIS A 94 6.61 -12.82 -13.98
C HIS A 94 5.41 -11.93 -14.13
N THR A 95 4.31 -12.33 -13.54
CA THR A 95 3.12 -11.50 -13.50
C THR A 95 3.04 -10.89 -12.10
N ILE A 96 2.98 -9.58 -12.05
CA ILE A 96 2.94 -8.85 -10.78
C ILE A 96 1.58 -8.20 -10.65
N ALA A 97 0.95 -8.38 -9.49
CA ALA A 97 -0.32 -7.74 -9.21
C ALA A 97 -0.07 -6.38 -8.60
N GLU A 98 -0.74 -5.37 -9.11
CA GLU A 98 -0.61 -4.01 -8.63
C GLU A 98 -1.98 -3.46 -8.35
N ILE A 99 -2.10 -2.57 -7.37
CA ILE A 99 -3.36 -1.93 -7.08
C ILE A 99 -3.25 -0.47 -7.47
N HIS A 100 -4.17 -0.02 -8.32
CA HIS A 100 -4.18 1.37 -8.74
C HIS A 100 -5.31 2.07 -8.01
N ALA A 101 -4.95 2.98 -7.11
CA ALA A 101 -5.90 3.60 -6.21
C ALA A 101 -6.76 4.62 -6.92
N SER A 102 -8.03 4.66 -6.55
CA SER A 102 -8.95 5.68 -7.02
C SER A 102 -9.32 6.63 -5.89
N SER A 103 -9.21 6.20 -4.65
CA SER A 103 -9.44 7.08 -3.51
C SER A 103 -8.62 6.59 -2.32
N MET A 104 -8.27 7.50 -1.45
CA MET A 104 -7.48 7.20 -0.26
C MET A 104 -7.90 8.09 0.89
N ARG A 105 -7.76 7.56 2.10
CA ARG A 105 -8.03 8.32 3.32
C ARG A 105 -7.05 7.86 4.38
N ARG A 106 -6.48 8.82 5.12
CA ARG A 106 -5.63 8.45 6.25
C ARG A 106 -6.52 8.25 7.46
N LEU A 107 -6.34 7.15 8.14
CA LEU A 107 -7.12 6.81 9.32
C LEU A 107 -6.36 7.11 10.61
N SER A 108 -5.02 7.13 10.59
CA SER A 108 -4.26 7.49 11.76
C SER A 108 -3.85 8.95 11.65
N LYS A 109 -3.66 9.58 12.79
CA LYS A 109 -3.22 10.96 12.75
C LYS A 109 -1.76 11.02 12.38
N VAL A 110 -1.37 12.15 11.84
CA VAL A 110 0.02 12.37 11.57
C VAL A 110 0.68 12.45 12.91
N GLU A 111 1.80 11.65 13.15
CA GLU A 111 2.41 11.60 14.37
C GLU A 111 3.07 12.83 14.65
N ALA A 112 2.69 13.56 15.50
CA ALA A 112 3.44 14.62 15.98
C ALA A 112 4.22 14.03 17.06
N ALA A 113 5.43 14.11 16.95
CA ALA A 113 6.31 13.44 17.73
C ALA A 113 5.98 13.35 19.12
N ASP A 114 5.37 13.87 19.81
CA ASP A 114 5.19 13.60 21.13
C ASP A 114 3.89 13.89 21.56
N ASP A 115 2.90 13.61 20.87
CA ASP A 115 1.61 13.88 21.33
C ASP A 115 0.87 12.59 21.53
N PRO A 116 1.08 11.94 22.61
CA PRO A 116 0.45 10.68 22.86
C PRO A 116 -1.05 10.79 22.97
N ALA A 117 -1.53 11.96 23.23
CA ALA A 117 -2.95 12.08 23.42
C ALA A 117 -3.70 11.90 22.15
N ASP A 118 -3.02 12.08 21.03
CA ASP A 118 -3.72 11.94 19.84
C ASP A 118 -3.94 10.56 19.46
N GLY A 119 -3.26 9.68 20.01
CA GLY A 119 -3.32 8.35 19.50
C GLY A 119 -4.62 7.74 19.59
N ALA A 120 -5.41 8.30 20.35
CA ALA A 120 -6.50 7.56 20.56
C ALA A 120 -7.53 7.77 19.63
N GLU A 121 -7.55 8.68 19.00
CA GLU A 121 -8.60 8.84 18.39
C GLU A 121 -8.75 8.33 17.31
N GLU A 122 -9.12 7.92 16.87
CA GLU A 122 -9.17 7.35 16.00
C GLU A 122 -9.92 7.55 15.10
N ASP A 123 -9.80 7.55 14.52
CA ASP A 123 -10.10 7.85 13.46
C ASP A 123 -11.00 7.13 12.79
N TYR A 124 -11.58 6.23 13.13
CA TYR A 124 -12.43 5.54 12.37
C TYR A 124 -13.70 5.51 12.94
#